data_ec1378c24881c6cf3ff59e49706e8b93
#
_entry.id   ec1378c24881c6cf3ff59e49706e8b93
#
_cell.length_a   1.000
_cell.length_b   1.000
_cell.length_c   1.000
_cell.angle_alpha   90.00
_cell.angle_beta   90.00
_cell.angle_gamma   90.00
#
_symmetry.space_group_name_H-M   'P 1'
#
loop_
_entity.id
_entity.type
_entity.pdbx_description
1 polymer ?
#
loop_
_entity_poly.entity_id
_entity_poly.type
_entity_poly.pdbx_seq_one_letter_code
_entity_poly.pdbx_strand_id
1 'polypeptide(L)'
;MSKTGKLKKVREQTQQIAAVNKQRFSLTITFAIIVFVVLASAIGLAALAIYIFSMTGVIGGFDDEISVGTFIGYMAIISFIMGAVISLLLALFPLRPVNDLINHMNRLASGDFKTRLKFRGIFSEHPAFMEISNSFDKLATELDNTELLRSDFINNFSHEFKTPIVSIAGLARILNKSNLSDEKRREYLAAIEEESKRLASLATNTLLLTKVENQTILTDKTEYNVSEQLRSSVLLLENKWSKRKIEIELSLDEYTVTANEELMREVWINLIDNAIKFSPRKSKIGININEKQGFVCVSITNSGSISENDRNKIFNKFYRTDASHTTEGSGIGLAIVKKILDLHGFSVQVFSDSEAVTFLVKIPK
;
A
#
# COMPACT_ATOMS: atom_id res chain seq x y z
N MET A 1 -5.44 16.04 -18.41
CA MET A 1 -5.43 14.76 -19.17
C MET A 1 -6.35 14.89 -20.38
N SER A 2 -5.82 14.71 -21.60
CA SER A 2 -6.58 14.84 -22.86
C SER A 2 -7.75 13.83 -22.92
N LYS A 3 -8.89 14.23 -23.49
CA LYS A 3 -10.07 13.37 -23.79
C LYS A 3 -9.69 12.02 -24.42
N THR A 4 -8.62 12.00 -25.22
CA THR A 4 -8.03 10.80 -25.85
C THR A 4 -7.43 9.80 -24.85
N GLY A 5 -6.83 10.27 -23.75
CA GLY A 5 -6.27 9.38 -22.71
C GLY A 5 -7.35 8.67 -21.89
N LYS A 6 -8.47 9.35 -21.59
CA LYS A 6 -9.63 8.73 -20.92
C LYS A 6 -10.31 7.67 -21.78
N LEU A 7 -10.48 7.94 -23.08
CA LEU A 7 -11.08 6.97 -24.03
C LEU A 7 -10.21 5.73 -24.21
N LYS A 8 -8.88 5.87 -24.24
CA LYS A 8 -7.94 4.74 -24.33
C LYS A 8 -8.01 3.85 -23.09
N LYS A 9 -8.06 4.44 -21.89
CA LYS A 9 -8.15 3.70 -20.62
C LYS A 9 -9.49 2.95 -20.47
N VAL A 10 -10.61 3.55 -20.90
CA VAL A 10 -11.92 2.90 -20.91
C VAL A 10 -11.94 1.74 -21.91
N ARG A 11 -11.33 1.89 -23.09
CA ARG A 11 -11.25 0.85 -24.12
C ARG A 11 -10.39 -0.34 -23.64
N GLU A 12 -9.28 -0.09 -22.97
CA GLU A 12 -8.43 -1.12 -22.36
C GLU A 12 -9.18 -1.88 -21.24
N GLN A 13 -9.89 -1.17 -20.36
CA GLN A 13 -10.74 -1.81 -19.33
C GLN A 13 -11.88 -2.66 -19.94
N THR A 14 -12.54 -2.18 -21.01
CA THR A 14 -13.60 -2.92 -21.66
C THR A 14 -13.06 -4.18 -22.36
N GLN A 15 -11.86 -4.12 -22.95
CA GLN A 15 -11.19 -5.28 -23.54
C GLN A 15 -10.76 -6.29 -22.46
N GLN A 16 -10.28 -5.84 -21.30
CA GLN A 16 -9.96 -6.73 -20.18
C GLN A 16 -11.20 -7.44 -19.63
N ILE A 17 -12.31 -6.71 -19.44
CA ILE A 17 -13.59 -7.30 -18.98
C ILE A 17 -14.11 -8.33 -20.00
N ALA A 18 -14.03 -8.04 -21.31
CA ALA A 18 -14.44 -8.97 -22.36
C ALA A 18 -13.55 -10.23 -22.39
N ALA A 19 -12.24 -10.09 -22.18
CA ALA A 19 -11.32 -11.22 -22.08
C ALA A 19 -11.62 -12.11 -20.86
N VAL A 20 -11.88 -11.52 -19.69
CA VAL A 20 -12.26 -12.23 -18.45
C VAL A 20 -13.59 -12.99 -18.64
N ASN A 21 -14.59 -12.37 -19.24
CA ASN A 21 -15.88 -13.03 -19.54
C ASN A 21 -15.72 -14.20 -20.51
N LYS A 22 -14.88 -14.07 -21.54
CA LYS A 22 -14.55 -15.14 -22.47
C LYS A 22 -13.86 -16.33 -21.77
N GLN A 23 -12.99 -16.06 -20.81
CA GLN A 23 -12.30 -17.08 -20.02
C GLN A 23 -13.25 -17.81 -19.06
N ARG A 24 -14.17 -17.10 -18.40
CA ARG A 24 -15.21 -17.70 -17.54
C ARG A 24 -16.17 -18.60 -18.35
N PHE A 25 -16.52 -18.17 -19.55
CA PHE A 25 -17.32 -18.96 -20.47
C PHE A 25 -16.59 -20.24 -20.90
N SER A 26 -15.29 -20.18 -21.15
CA SER A 26 -14.44 -21.34 -21.44
C SER A 26 -14.45 -22.37 -20.29
N LEU A 27 -14.37 -21.94 -19.04
CA LEU A 27 -14.42 -22.85 -17.87
C LEU A 27 -15.77 -23.56 -17.77
N THR A 28 -16.87 -22.83 -17.98
CA THR A 28 -18.22 -23.40 -17.97
C THR A 28 -18.39 -24.46 -19.05
N ILE A 29 -17.88 -24.19 -20.26
CA ILE A 29 -17.93 -25.17 -21.39
C ILE A 29 -17.08 -26.39 -21.05
N THR A 30 -15.87 -26.21 -20.51
CA THR A 30 -14.99 -27.33 -20.11
C THR A 30 -15.69 -28.21 -19.07
N PHE A 31 -16.34 -27.62 -18.07
CA PHE A 31 -17.11 -28.35 -17.08
C PHE A 31 -18.30 -29.12 -17.69
N ALA A 32 -19.03 -28.46 -18.59
CA ALA A 32 -20.14 -29.09 -19.28
C ALA A 32 -19.71 -30.27 -20.17
N ILE A 33 -18.56 -30.15 -20.85
CA ILE A 33 -17.99 -31.24 -21.65
C ILE A 33 -17.59 -32.43 -20.73
N ILE A 34 -16.94 -32.14 -19.59
CA ILE A 34 -16.58 -33.19 -18.63
C ILE A 34 -17.83 -33.94 -18.16
N VAL A 35 -18.87 -33.22 -17.73
CA VAL A 35 -20.13 -33.82 -17.29
C VAL A 35 -20.76 -34.65 -18.41
N PHE A 36 -20.79 -34.16 -19.65
CA PHE A 36 -21.31 -34.87 -20.80
C PHE A 36 -20.54 -36.17 -21.11
N VAL A 37 -19.19 -36.10 -21.11
CA VAL A 37 -18.32 -37.27 -21.32
C VAL A 37 -18.56 -38.33 -20.24
N VAL A 38 -18.75 -37.90 -19.00
CA VAL A 38 -19.06 -38.79 -17.86
C VAL A 38 -20.40 -39.49 -18.07
N LEU A 39 -21.45 -38.76 -18.41
CA LEU A 39 -22.76 -39.32 -18.66
C LEU A 39 -22.72 -40.31 -19.86
N ALA A 40 -22.08 -39.92 -20.96
CA ALA A 40 -21.91 -40.76 -22.13
C ALA A 40 -21.12 -42.06 -21.80
N SER A 41 -20.04 -41.96 -21.01
CA SER A 41 -19.24 -43.12 -20.59
C SER A 41 -20.04 -44.06 -19.68
N ALA A 42 -20.84 -43.52 -18.76
CA ALA A 42 -21.69 -44.30 -17.87
C ALA A 42 -22.72 -45.12 -18.65
N ILE A 43 -23.39 -44.51 -19.65
CA ILE A 43 -24.34 -45.15 -20.52
C ILE A 43 -23.63 -46.24 -21.39
N GLY A 44 -22.49 -45.91 -21.97
CA GLY A 44 -21.69 -46.84 -22.77
C GLY A 44 -21.22 -48.07 -22.00
N LEU A 45 -20.72 -47.87 -20.77
CA LEU A 45 -20.30 -48.98 -19.90
C LEU A 45 -21.49 -49.85 -19.44
N ALA A 46 -22.63 -49.25 -19.14
CA ALA A 46 -23.85 -50.01 -18.83
C ALA A 46 -24.29 -50.87 -19.99
N ALA A 47 -24.32 -50.34 -21.21
CA ALA A 47 -24.64 -51.07 -22.42
C ALA A 47 -23.65 -52.23 -22.68
N LEU A 48 -22.34 -51.98 -22.51
CA LEU A 48 -21.31 -53.00 -22.68
C LEU A 48 -21.44 -54.12 -21.64
N ALA A 49 -21.74 -53.77 -20.39
CA ALA A 49 -21.95 -54.77 -19.32
C ALA A 49 -23.14 -55.69 -19.64
N ILE A 50 -24.25 -55.15 -20.10
CA ILE A 50 -25.42 -55.90 -20.49
C ILE A 50 -25.10 -56.81 -21.69
N TYR A 51 -24.37 -56.31 -22.70
CA TYR A 51 -23.96 -57.12 -23.84
C TYR A 51 -23.09 -58.32 -23.42
N ILE A 52 -22.11 -58.10 -22.50
CA ILE A 52 -21.26 -59.17 -21.95
C ILE A 52 -22.11 -60.16 -21.15
N PHE A 53 -23.01 -59.74 -20.28
CA PHE A 53 -23.87 -60.61 -19.51
C PHE A 53 -24.83 -61.45 -20.39
N SER A 54 -25.31 -60.86 -21.50
CA SER A 54 -26.10 -61.59 -22.51
C SER A 54 -25.27 -62.69 -23.20
N MET A 55 -24.00 -62.40 -23.56
CA MET A 55 -23.11 -63.37 -24.21
C MET A 55 -22.67 -64.50 -23.31
N THR A 56 -22.50 -64.23 -21.98
CA THR A 56 -22.08 -65.24 -21.00
C THR A 56 -23.22 -66.13 -20.50
N GLY A 57 -24.45 -65.89 -20.95
CA GLY A 57 -25.63 -66.70 -20.53
C GLY A 57 -26.04 -66.48 -19.06
N VAL A 58 -25.43 -65.50 -18.38
CA VAL A 58 -25.80 -65.13 -16.97
C VAL A 58 -27.16 -64.47 -16.92
N ILE A 59 -27.54 -63.76 -17.96
CA ILE A 59 -28.92 -63.32 -18.19
C ILE A 59 -29.42 -64.26 -19.27
N GLY A 60 -30.32 -65.20 -18.90
CA GLY A 60 -30.87 -66.31 -19.68
C GLY A 60 -30.74 -66.19 -21.17
N GLY A 61 -30.32 -67.25 -21.86
CA GLY A 61 -30.15 -67.20 -23.32
C GLY A 61 -31.39 -66.66 -24.01
N PHE A 62 -31.22 -66.17 -25.21
CA PHE A 62 -32.24 -65.49 -26.00
C PHE A 62 -33.55 -66.30 -26.25
N ASP A 63 -33.64 -67.53 -25.77
CA ASP A 63 -34.81 -68.41 -25.88
C ASP A 63 -35.83 -68.30 -24.72
N ASP A 64 -35.47 -67.73 -23.58
CA ASP A 64 -36.42 -67.38 -22.54
C ASP A 64 -36.90 -65.94 -22.72
N GLU A 65 -38.22 -65.74 -22.87
CA GLU A 65 -38.86 -64.41 -22.95
C GLU A 65 -38.51 -63.56 -21.73
N ILE A 66 -37.30 -62.91 -21.74
CA ILE A 66 -36.99 -61.87 -20.78
C ILE A 66 -37.97 -60.74 -21.02
N SER A 67 -38.87 -60.54 -20.07
CA SER A 67 -39.81 -59.42 -20.12
C SER A 67 -39.02 -58.12 -20.33
N VAL A 68 -39.46 -57.30 -21.31
CA VAL A 68 -38.89 -55.97 -21.58
C VAL A 68 -38.73 -55.17 -20.28
N GLY A 69 -39.60 -55.40 -19.27
CA GLY A 69 -39.53 -54.78 -17.98
C GLY A 69 -38.31 -55.20 -17.13
N THR A 70 -37.93 -56.49 -17.14
CA THR A 70 -36.74 -56.99 -16.41
C THR A 70 -35.45 -56.51 -17.05
N PHE A 71 -35.38 -56.42 -18.38
CA PHE A 71 -34.24 -55.84 -19.10
C PHE A 71 -34.03 -54.35 -18.77
N ILE A 72 -35.12 -53.54 -18.78
CA ILE A 72 -35.08 -52.11 -18.38
C ILE A 72 -34.65 -52.01 -16.90
N GLY A 73 -35.10 -52.90 -16.00
CA GLY A 73 -34.70 -52.91 -14.59
C GLY A 73 -33.20 -53.08 -14.41
N TYR A 74 -32.60 -54.10 -15.07
CA TYR A 74 -31.14 -54.32 -15.02
C TYR A 74 -30.34 -53.12 -15.61
N MET A 75 -30.79 -52.54 -16.72
CA MET A 75 -30.19 -51.33 -17.30
C MET A 75 -30.18 -50.18 -16.30
N ALA A 76 -31.29 -49.93 -15.65
CA ALA A 76 -31.46 -48.87 -14.67
C ALA A 76 -30.51 -49.04 -13.44
N ILE A 77 -30.45 -50.24 -12.91
CA ILE A 77 -29.59 -50.57 -11.72
C ILE A 77 -28.09 -50.39 -12.09
N ILE A 78 -27.65 -50.95 -13.23
CA ILE A 78 -26.25 -50.89 -13.64
C ILE A 78 -25.86 -49.42 -13.95
N SER A 79 -26.72 -48.66 -14.66
CA SER A 79 -26.49 -47.25 -14.92
C SER A 79 -26.44 -46.42 -13.67
N PHE A 80 -27.28 -46.70 -12.67
CA PHE A 80 -27.27 -46.00 -11.40
C PHE A 80 -25.97 -46.25 -10.60
N ILE A 81 -25.56 -47.54 -10.50
CA ILE A 81 -24.30 -47.89 -9.80
C ILE A 81 -23.08 -47.26 -10.48
N MET A 82 -23.01 -47.37 -11.82
CA MET A 82 -21.92 -46.78 -12.59
C MET A 82 -21.90 -45.24 -12.50
N GLY A 83 -23.06 -44.61 -12.57
CA GLY A 83 -23.21 -43.17 -12.39
C GLY A 83 -22.76 -42.71 -10.97
N ALA A 84 -23.15 -43.46 -9.95
CA ALA A 84 -22.75 -43.17 -8.56
C ALA A 84 -21.21 -43.28 -8.37
N VAL A 85 -20.58 -44.35 -8.88
CA VAL A 85 -19.13 -44.55 -8.80
C VAL A 85 -18.37 -43.45 -9.53
N ILE A 86 -18.79 -43.14 -10.75
CA ILE A 86 -18.15 -42.09 -11.57
C ILE A 86 -18.35 -40.71 -10.91
N SER A 87 -19.55 -40.44 -10.40
CA SER A 87 -19.85 -39.19 -9.66
C SER A 87 -18.97 -39.02 -8.43
N LEU A 88 -18.77 -40.11 -7.66
CA LEU A 88 -17.90 -40.10 -6.48
C LEU A 88 -16.43 -39.82 -6.83
N LEU A 89 -15.91 -40.48 -7.87
CA LEU A 89 -14.55 -40.29 -8.34
C LEU A 89 -14.32 -38.87 -8.86
N LEU A 90 -15.29 -38.29 -9.53
CA LEU A 90 -15.20 -36.94 -10.10
C LEU A 90 -15.45 -35.83 -9.07
N ALA A 91 -16.22 -36.10 -8.01
CA ALA A 91 -16.44 -35.12 -6.93
C ALA A 91 -15.14 -34.74 -6.19
N LEU A 92 -14.19 -35.68 -6.11
CA LEU A 92 -12.90 -35.45 -5.44
C LEU A 92 -11.93 -34.60 -6.27
N PHE A 93 -12.10 -34.55 -7.58
CA PHE A 93 -11.16 -33.89 -8.49
C PHE A 93 -11.27 -32.36 -8.50
N PRO A 94 -12.47 -31.73 -8.60
CA PRO A 94 -12.60 -30.27 -8.61
C PRO A 94 -12.36 -29.64 -7.23
N LEU A 95 -12.42 -30.40 -6.13
CA LEU A 95 -12.23 -29.86 -4.77
C LEU A 95 -10.77 -29.60 -4.42
N ARG A 96 -9.82 -30.26 -5.07
CA ARG A 96 -8.38 -30.08 -4.79
C ARG A 96 -7.93 -28.60 -4.96
N PRO A 97 -8.16 -27.92 -6.08
CA PRO A 97 -7.76 -26.54 -6.25
C PRO A 97 -8.45 -25.58 -5.26
N VAL A 98 -9.69 -25.89 -4.85
CA VAL A 98 -10.40 -25.11 -3.83
C VAL A 98 -9.74 -25.29 -2.48
N ASN A 99 -9.40 -26.52 -2.08
CA ASN A 99 -8.69 -26.78 -0.84
C ASN A 99 -7.29 -26.16 -0.83
N ASP A 100 -6.57 -26.18 -1.95
CA ASP A 100 -5.27 -25.51 -2.08
C ASP A 100 -5.44 -24.00 -1.87
N LEU A 101 -6.44 -23.38 -2.47
CA LEU A 101 -6.76 -21.97 -2.26
C LEU A 101 -7.08 -21.68 -0.79
N ILE A 102 -7.95 -22.46 -0.16
CA ILE A 102 -8.32 -22.29 1.26
C ILE A 102 -7.08 -22.41 2.15
N ASN A 103 -6.21 -23.38 1.90
CA ASN A 103 -4.99 -23.56 2.68
C ASN A 103 -4.04 -22.36 2.55
N HIS A 104 -3.86 -21.83 1.34
CA HIS A 104 -3.03 -20.64 1.13
C HIS A 104 -3.66 -19.36 1.71
N MET A 105 -5.00 -19.23 1.66
CA MET A 105 -5.72 -18.15 2.33
C MET A 105 -5.56 -18.21 3.86
N ASN A 106 -5.63 -19.40 4.46
CA ASN A 106 -5.40 -19.58 5.89
C ASN A 106 -3.96 -19.25 6.29
N ARG A 107 -2.97 -19.62 5.47
CA ARG A 107 -1.57 -19.24 5.68
C ARG A 107 -1.40 -17.72 5.61
N LEU A 108 -2.00 -17.07 4.60
CA LEU A 108 -2.00 -15.62 4.45
C LEU A 108 -2.62 -14.94 5.69
N ALA A 109 -3.77 -15.44 6.14
CA ALA A 109 -4.47 -14.95 7.34
C ALA A 109 -3.66 -15.15 8.64
N SER A 110 -2.80 -16.17 8.71
CA SER A 110 -1.88 -16.40 9.83
C SER A 110 -0.59 -15.57 9.78
N GLY A 111 -0.44 -14.68 8.79
CA GLY A 111 0.72 -13.80 8.65
C GLY A 111 1.85 -14.32 7.75
N ASP A 112 1.66 -15.46 7.06
CA ASP A 112 2.62 -15.95 6.08
C ASP A 112 2.39 -15.27 4.73
N PHE A 113 2.82 -14.00 4.63
CA PHE A 113 2.65 -13.19 3.42
C PHE A 113 3.61 -13.58 2.28
N LYS A 114 4.60 -14.44 2.56
CA LYS A 114 5.51 -14.97 1.54
C LYS A 114 4.94 -16.18 0.80
N THR A 115 3.78 -16.68 1.25
CA THR A 115 3.10 -17.77 0.55
C THR A 115 2.73 -17.38 -0.87
N ARG A 116 2.82 -18.33 -1.81
CA ARG A 116 2.43 -18.13 -3.22
C ARG A 116 1.55 -19.28 -3.65
N LEU A 117 0.47 -18.97 -4.35
CA LEU A 117 -0.50 -19.96 -4.81
C LEU A 117 -0.09 -20.52 -6.18
N LYS A 118 0.13 -21.83 -6.24
CA LYS A 118 0.41 -22.52 -7.49
C LYS A 118 -0.47 -23.75 -7.63
N PHE A 119 -1.35 -23.75 -8.61
CA PHE A 119 -2.14 -24.92 -8.97
C PHE A 119 -1.27 -25.95 -9.71
N ARG A 120 -1.62 -27.24 -9.60
CA ARG A 120 -0.88 -28.35 -10.20
C ARG A 120 -1.73 -29.09 -11.25
N GLY A 121 -1.06 -29.80 -12.15
CA GLY A 121 -1.70 -30.61 -13.18
C GLY A 121 -2.47 -29.77 -14.20
N ILE A 122 -3.62 -30.22 -14.63
CA ILE A 122 -4.44 -29.60 -15.68
C ILE A 122 -4.96 -28.20 -15.30
N PHE A 123 -4.96 -27.85 -14.01
CA PHE A 123 -5.37 -26.53 -13.53
C PHE A 123 -4.26 -25.48 -13.66
N SER A 124 -2.98 -25.88 -13.77
CA SER A 124 -1.84 -24.94 -13.82
C SER A 124 -1.83 -24.07 -15.08
N GLU A 125 -2.33 -24.57 -16.20
CA GLU A 125 -2.31 -23.88 -17.49
C GLU A 125 -3.66 -23.25 -17.85
N HIS A 126 -4.70 -23.50 -17.05
CA HIS A 126 -6.00 -22.96 -17.33
C HIS A 126 -6.07 -21.46 -16.96
N PRO A 127 -6.47 -20.57 -17.89
CA PRO A 127 -6.42 -19.11 -17.71
C PRO A 127 -7.11 -18.61 -16.43
N ALA A 128 -8.25 -19.19 -16.05
CA ALA A 128 -8.97 -18.78 -14.84
C ALA A 128 -8.18 -19.07 -13.55
N PHE A 129 -7.48 -20.21 -13.47
CA PHE A 129 -6.65 -20.55 -12.30
C PHE A 129 -5.35 -19.75 -12.26
N MET A 130 -4.78 -19.42 -13.43
CA MET A 130 -3.67 -18.50 -13.53
C MET A 130 -4.06 -17.09 -13.03
N GLU A 131 -5.24 -16.59 -13.38
CA GLU A 131 -5.73 -15.30 -12.91
C GLU A 131 -5.93 -15.27 -11.38
N ILE A 132 -6.50 -16.35 -10.81
CA ILE A 132 -6.64 -16.51 -9.35
C ILE A 132 -5.26 -16.52 -8.68
N SER A 133 -4.30 -17.28 -9.22
CA SER A 133 -2.93 -17.37 -8.70
C SER A 133 -2.24 -16.01 -8.72
N ASN A 134 -2.30 -15.30 -9.85
CA ASN A 134 -1.71 -13.97 -9.99
C ASN A 134 -2.35 -12.93 -9.06
N SER A 135 -3.67 -12.99 -8.91
CA SER A 135 -4.40 -12.08 -8.01
C SER A 135 -4.06 -12.36 -6.55
N PHE A 136 -3.96 -13.65 -6.17
CA PHE A 136 -3.53 -14.06 -4.84
C PHE A 136 -2.09 -13.61 -4.55
N ASP A 137 -1.17 -13.85 -5.47
CA ASP A 137 0.24 -13.50 -5.32
C ASP A 137 0.45 -11.98 -5.23
N LYS A 138 -0.34 -11.21 -5.99
CA LYS A 138 -0.36 -9.75 -5.87
C LYS A 138 -0.85 -9.31 -4.49
N LEU A 139 -1.95 -9.87 -4.01
CA LEU A 139 -2.48 -9.58 -2.67
C LEU A 139 -1.46 -9.94 -1.58
N ALA A 140 -0.84 -11.12 -1.65
CA ALA A 140 0.19 -11.55 -0.70
C ALA A 140 1.40 -10.60 -0.70
N THR A 141 1.82 -10.13 -1.88
CA THR A 141 2.92 -9.17 -2.02
C THR A 141 2.58 -7.80 -1.42
N GLU A 142 1.38 -7.29 -1.64
CA GLU A 142 0.93 -6.02 -1.05
C GLU A 142 0.83 -6.10 0.48
N LEU A 143 0.38 -7.25 1.02
CA LEU A 143 0.35 -7.47 2.47
C LEU A 143 1.76 -7.59 3.06
N ASP A 144 2.68 -8.31 2.39
CA ASP A 144 4.10 -8.43 2.81
C ASP A 144 4.77 -7.05 2.84
N ASN A 145 4.58 -6.23 1.80
CA ASN A 145 5.09 -4.87 1.73
C ASN A 145 4.52 -3.98 2.86
N THR A 146 3.23 -4.12 3.15
CA THR A 146 2.56 -3.35 4.21
C THR A 146 3.11 -3.72 5.58
N GLU A 147 3.32 -5.02 5.85
CA GLU A 147 3.86 -5.49 7.13
C GLU A 147 5.34 -5.11 7.29
N LEU A 148 6.14 -5.16 6.22
CA LEU A 148 7.51 -4.66 6.23
C LEU A 148 7.55 -3.18 6.60
N LEU A 149 6.75 -2.34 5.94
CA LEU A 149 6.67 -0.91 6.23
C LEU A 149 6.21 -0.65 7.68
N ARG A 150 5.27 -1.45 8.19
CA ARG A 150 4.81 -1.37 9.57
C ARG A 150 5.90 -1.76 10.57
N SER A 151 6.62 -2.84 10.29
CA SER A 151 7.74 -3.31 11.11
C SER A 151 8.86 -2.28 11.16
N ASP A 152 9.25 -1.75 10.00
CA ASP A 152 10.26 -0.70 9.89
C ASP A 152 9.84 0.57 10.64
N PHE A 153 8.54 0.95 10.55
CA PHE A 153 8.00 2.06 11.31
C PHE A 153 8.15 1.85 12.82
N ILE A 154 7.74 0.67 13.35
CA ILE A 154 7.83 0.36 14.79
C ILE A 154 9.29 0.34 15.25
N ASN A 155 10.19 -0.26 14.48
CA ASN A 155 11.61 -0.34 14.80
C ASN A 155 12.23 1.07 14.85
N ASN A 156 12.05 1.87 13.82
CA ASN A 156 12.59 3.23 13.75
C ASN A 156 12.00 4.13 14.83
N PHE A 157 10.67 4.03 15.06
CA PHE A 157 10.00 4.72 16.15
C PHE A 157 10.62 4.38 17.51
N SER A 158 10.82 3.08 17.79
CA SER A 158 11.41 2.63 19.05
C SER A 158 12.84 3.16 19.23
N HIS A 159 13.63 3.18 18.17
CA HIS A 159 15.00 3.73 18.21
C HIS A 159 15.02 5.25 18.44
N GLU A 160 14.17 6.01 17.71
CA GLU A 160 14.10 7.47 17.84
C GLU A 160 13.57 7.94 19.21
N PHE A 161 12.73 7.12 19.87
CA PHE A 161 12.28 7.38 21.25
C PHE A 161 13.32 6.95 22.30
N LYS A 162 13.98 5.81 22.10
CA LYS A 162 14.94 5.28 23.08
C LYS A 162 16.12 6.21 23.30
N THR A 163 16.65 6.81 22.24
CA THR A 163 17.84 7.67 22.29
C THR A 163 17.66 8.86 23.23
N PRO A 164 16.66 9.75 23.07
CA PRO A 164 16.47 10.89 23.98
C PRO A 164 16.13 10.44 25.40
N ILE A 165 15.36 9.37 25.60
CA ILE A 165 15.01 8.85 26.93
C ILE A 165 16.29 8.40 27.68
N VAL A 166 17.17 7.65 27.00
CA VAL A 166 18.43 7.19 27.60
C VAL A 166 19.36 8.37 27.90
N SER A 167 19.41 9.37 26.99
CA SER A 167 20.20 10.61 27.19
C SER A 167 19.69 11.38 28.41
N ILE A 168 18.41 11.66 28.53
CA ILE A 168 17.79 12.34 29.67
C ILE A 168 18.07 11.59 30.96
N ALA A 169 17.86 10.26 31.00
CA ALA A 169 18.11 9.44 32.17
C ALA A 169 19.60 9.44 32.58
N GLY A 170 20.53 9.41 31.62
CA GLY A 170 21.95 9.49 31.82
C GLY A 170 22.37 10.83 32.41
N LEU A 171 21.94 11.94 31.84
CA LEU A 171 22.20 13.30 32.30
C LEU A 171 21.62 13.54 33.71
N ALA A 172 20.38 13.10 33.95
CA ALA A 172 19.76 13.18 35.27
C ALA A 172 20.55 12.41 36.34
N ARG A 173 21.12 11.23 36.01
CA ARG A 173 21.97 10.47 36.91
C ARG A 173 23.28 11.20 37.21
N ILE A 174 23.86 11.88 36.21
CA ILE A 174 25.07 12.68 36.42
C ILE A 174 24.79 13.89 37.33
N LEU A 175 23.65 14.56 37.13
CA LEU A 175 23.22 15.70 37.94
C LEU A 175 23.04 15.37 39.44
N ASN A 176 22.70 14.12 39.74
CA ASN A 176 22.61 13.65 41.15
C ASN A 176 23.96 13.42 41.84
N LYS A 177 25.08 13.54 41.13
CA LYS A 177 26.43 13.48 41.76
C LYS A 177 26.78 14.80 42.39
N SER A 178 27.35 14.75 43.61
CA SER A 178 27.57 15.91 44.49
C SER A 178 28.69 16.89 44.08
N ASN A 179 29.48 16.59 43.03
CA ASN A 179 30.70 17.36 42.68
C ASN A 179 30.64 17.99 41.28
N LEU A 180 29.49 18.54 40.87
CA LEU A 180 29.36 19.26 39.60
C LEU A 180 29.50 20.76 39.81
N SER A 181 30.29 21.44 38.95
CA SER A 181 30.27 22.90 38.88
C SER A 181 28.92 23.42 38.42
N ASP A 182 28.54 24.63 38.82
CA ASP A 182 27.27 25.26 38.40
C ASP A 182 27.14 25.43 36.89
N GLU A 183 28.27 25.59 36.19
CA GLU A 183 28.34 25.68 34.74
C GLU A 183 27.95 24.36 34.10
N LYS A 184 28.55 23.23 34.52
CA LYS A 184 28.20 21.89 34.03
C LYS A 184 26.77 21.49 34.38
N ARG A 185 26.29 21.91 35.56
CA ARG A 185 24.91 21.68 35.97
C ARG A 185 23.94 22.37 35.00
N ARG A 186 24.19 23.63 34.63
CA ARG A 186 23.38 24.37 33.64
C ARG A 186 23.44 23.75 32.27
N GLU A 187 24.61 23.32 31.82
CA GLU A 187 24.80 22.62 30.53
C GLU A 187 23.95 21.34 30.45
N TYR A 188 23.99 20.49 31.49
CA TYR A 188 23.24 19.26 31.53
C TYR A 188 21.74 19.48 31.63
N LEU A 189 21.29 20.49 32.36
CA LEU A 189 19.88 20.87 32.43
C LEU A 189 19.38 21.38 31.07
N ALA A 190 20.15 22.19 30.37
CA ALA A 190 19.83 22.64 29.03
C ALA A 190 19.74 21.48 28.02
N ALA A 191 20.66 20.50 28.10
CA ALA A 191 20.63 19.31 27.29
C ALA A 191 19.38 18.42 27.57
N ILE A 192 18.98 18.28 28.84
CA ILE A 192 17.74 17.58 29.23
C ILE A 192 16.52 18.30 28.65
N GLU A 193 16.48 19.64 28.73
CA GLU A 193 15.39 20.44 28.17
C GLU A 193 15.29 20.26 26.66
N GLU A 194 16.41 20.27 25.95
CA GLU A 194 16.48 20.08 24.49
C GLU A 194 15.99 18.69 24.08
N GLU A 195 16.48 17.62 24.73
CA GLU A 195 16.04 16.25 24.45
C GLU A 195 14.56 16.03 24.80
N SER A 196 14.06 16.69 25.86
CA SER A 196 12.62 16.65 26.22
C SER A 196 11.75 17.33 25.16
N LYS A 197 12.17 18.48 24.62
CA LYS A 197 11.50 19.17 23.51
C LYS A 197 11.50 18.33 22.24
N ARG A 198 12.63 17.67 21.95
CA ARG A 198 12.76 16.75 20.82
C ARG A 198 11.78 15.58 20.94
N LEU A 199 11.68 14.96 22.12
CA LEU A 199 10.76 13.87 22.41
C LEU A 199 9.29 14.29 22.26
N ALA A 200 8.93 15.47 22.77
CA ALA A 200 7.58 16.04 22.63
C ALA A 200 7.23 16.29 21.15
N SER A 201 8.14 16.85 20.38
CA SER A 201 7.97 17.07 18.94
C SER A 201 7.78 15.74 18.19
N LEU A 202 8.57 14.71 18.50
CA LEU A 202 8.46 13.39 17.92
C LEU A 202 7.08 12.76 18.21
N ALA A 203 6.60 12.87 19.46
CA ALA A 203 5.28 12.38 19.87
C ALA A 203 4.15 13.10 19.11
N THR A 204 4.20 14.44 19.06
CA THR A 204 3.19 15.25 18.36
C THR A 204 3.15 14.93 16.86
N ASN A 205 4.30 14.84 16.21
CA ASN A 205 4.39 14.50 14.79
C ASN A 205 3.87 13.08 14.50
N THR A 206 4.12 12.12 15.39
CA THR A 206 3.62 10.76 15.27
C THR A 206 2.10 10.71 15.41
N LEU A 207 1.53 11.44 16.38
CA LEU A 207 0.09 11.55 16.55
C LEU A 207 -0.58 12.22 15.34
N LEU A 208 0.00 13.30 14.83
CA LEU A 208 -0.49 13.98 13.62
C LEU A 208 -0.46 13.05 12.42
N LEU A 209 0.67 12.36 12.18
CA LEU A 209 0.79 11.38 11.09
C LEU A 209 -0.29 10.30 11.20
N THR A 210 -0.47 9.72 12.39
CA THR A 210 -1.49 8.69 12.64
C THR A 210 -2.90 9.22 12.40
N LYS A 211 -3.20 10.45 12.85
CA LYS A 211 -4.49 11.13 12.60
C LYS A 211 -4.76 11.27 11.10
N VAL A 212 -3.79 11.79 10.36
CA VAL A 212 -3.93 12.04 8.91
C VAL A 212 -3.97 10.73 8.11
N GLU A 213 -3.27 9.69 8.55
CA GLU A 213 -3.29 8.36 7.90
C GLU A 213 -4.63 7.65 8.03
N ASN A 214 -5.29 7.78 9.18
CA ASN A 214 -6.59 7.18 9.45
C ASN A 214 -7.75 8.00 8.86
N GLN A 215 -7.49 9.22 8.42
CA GLN A 215 -8.50 10.08 7.83
C GLN A 215 -8.71 9.73 6.35
N THR A 216 -9.89 9.21 6.02
CA THR A 216 -10.28 8.85 4.63
C THR A 216 -11.02 9.97 3.91
N ILE A 217 -11.68 10.85 4.64
CA ILE A 217 -12.45 11.97 4.12
C ILE A 217 -11.92 13.26 4.76
N LEU A 218 -11.56 14.22 3.92
CA LEU A 218 -11.12 15.52 4.38
C LEU A 218 -12.33 16.37 4.76
N THR A 219 -12.42 16.72 6.04
CA THR A 219 -13.42 17.63 6.60
C THR A 219 -12.85 19.05 6.76
N ASP A 220 -13.71 20.00 7.10
CA ASP A 220 -13.32 21.37 7.49
C ASP A 220 -12.48 22.10 6.44
N LYS A 221 -12.86 21.95 5.17
CA LYS A 221 -12.30 22.76 4.09
C LYS A 221 -12.90 24.15 4.13
N THR A 222 -12.04 25.16 4.21
CA THR A 222 -12.39 26.56 4.17
C THR A 222 -11.64 27.26 3.07
N GLU A 223 -12.19 28.36 2.59
CA GLU A 223 -11.50 29.26 1.70
C GLU A 223 -10.68 30.25 2.55
N TYR A 224 -9.36 30.30 2.30
CA TYR A 224 -8.46 31.17 3.06
C TYR A 224 -7.29 31.66 2.18
N ASN A 225 -6.63 32.73 2.66
CA ASN A 225 -5.46 33.30 1.99
C ASN A 225 -4.19 32.51 2.33
N VAL A 226 -3.68 31.73 1.34
CA VAL A 226 -2.47 30.91 1.52
C VAL A 226 -1.20 31.76 1.64
N SER A 227 -1.19 32.96 1.08
CA SER A 227 -0.03 33.85 1.15
C SER A 227 0.16 34.39 2.58
N GLU A 228 -0.93 34.77 3.26
CA GLU A 228 -0.90 35.12 4.68
C GLU A 228 -0.51 33.94 5.59
N GLN A 229 -0.99 32.75 5.26
CA GLN A 229 -0.60 31.54 5.99
C GLN A 229 0.90 31.24 5.88
N LEU A 230 1.50 31.45 4.70
CA LEU A 230 2.94 31.32 4.50
C LEU A 230 3.71 32.37 5.31
N ARG A 231 3.29 33.66 5.30
CA ARG A 231 3.93 34.72 6.10
C ARG A 231 3.90 34.37 7.60
N SER A 232 2.74 33.95 8.08
CA SER A 232 2.57 33.53 9.49
C SER A 232 3.46 32.33 9.84
N SER A 233 3.60 31.36 8.95
CA SER A 233 4.45 30.18 9.14
C SER A 233 5.94 30.55 9.19
N VAL A 234 6.38 31.49 8.40
CA VAL A 234 7.75 32.02 8.43
C VAL A 234 8.02 32.73 9.75
N LEU A 235 7.10 33.59 10.21
CA LEU A 235 7.22 34.29 11.49
C LEU A 235 7.26 33.34 12.67
N LEU A 236 6.46 32.27 12.67
CA LEU A 236 6.47 31.24 13.71
C LEU A 236 7.85 30.59 13.88
N LEU A 237 8.62 30.51 12.82
CA LEU A 237 9.97 29.89 12.82
C LEU A 237 11.11 30.93 12.95
N GLU A 238 10.80 32.20 13.28
CA GLU A 238 11.79 33.30 13.36
C GLU A 238 12.98 32.97 14.24
N ASN A 239 12.76 32.43 15.43
CA ASN A 239 13.83 32.05 16.35
C ASN A 239 14.80 31.01 15.75
N LYS A 240 14.35 30.18 14.80
CA LYS A 240 15.21 29.16 14.19
C LYS A 240 16.07 29.75 13.07
N TRP A 241 15.47 30.49 12.14
CA TRP A 241 16.21 31.05 11.00
C TRP A 241 17.10 32.23 11.41
N SER A 242 16.68 33.09 12.36
CA SER A 242 17.47 34.20 12.85
C SER A 242 18.74 33.74 13.61
N LYS A 243 18.65 32.70 14.47
CA LYS A 243 19.81 32.09 15.12
C LYS A 243 20.86 31.56 14.14
N ARG A 244 20.41 31.10 12.97
CA ARG A 244 21.29 30.63 11.88
C ARG A 244 21.72 31.73 10.94
N LYS A 245 21.20 32.97 11.12
CA LYS A 245 21.42 34.14 10.26
C LYS A 245 21.02 33.84 8.81
N ILE A 246 19.94 33.08 8.62
CA ILE A 246 19.36 32.78 7.30
C ILE A 246 18.49 33.95 6.89
N GLU A 247 18.60 34.37 5.65
CA GLU A 247 17.74 35.40 5.03
C GLU A 247 16.55 34.71 4.35
N ILE A 248 15.32 35.14 4.66
CA ILE A 248 14.11 34.63 4.01
C ILE A 248 13.64 35.63 2.96
N GLU A 249 13.66 35.22 1.71
CA GLU A 249 13.17 36.03 0.57
C GLU A 249 11.74 35.59 0.22
N LEU A 250 10.76 36.49 0.36
CA LEU A 250 9.37 36.23 0.09
C LEU A 250 8.95 36.94 -1.21
N SER A 251 8.46 36.18 -2.19
CA SER A 251 7.81 36.67 -3.39
C SER A 251 6.40 36.08 -3.45
N LEU A 252 5.47 36.71 -2.75
CA LEU A 252 4.13 36.21 -2.49
C LEU A 252 3.08 37.17 -3.06
N ASP A 253 2.49 36.79 -4.20
CA ASP A 253 1.24 37.37 -4.66
C ASP A 253 0.08 36.79 -3.84
N GLU A 254 -1.04 37.53 -3.74
CA GLU A 254 -2.18 37.11 -2.94
C GLU A 254 -3.01 36.04 -3.66
N TYR A 255 -3.10 34.85 -3.05
CA TYR A 255 -3.90 33.75 -3.55
C TYR A 255 -4.79 33.17 -2.45
N THR A 256 -6.03 32.90 -2.83
CA THR A 256 -7.01 32.19 -2.00
C THR A 256 -7.15 30.76 -2.50
N VAL A 257 -7.21 29.80 -1.56
CA VAL A 257 -7.35 28.38 -1.85
C VAL A 257 -8.39 27.75 -0.93
N THR A 258 -9.00 26.65 -1.38
CA THR A 258 -9.96 25.88 -0.57
C THR A 258 -9.29 24.60 -0.05
N ALA A 259 -9.00 24.56 1.26
CA ALA A 259 -8.36 23.43 1.90
C ALA A 259 -8.66 23.39 3.41
N ASN A 260 -8.18 22.38 4.13
CA ASN A 260 -8.15 22.41 5.58
C ASN A 260 -6.96 23.27 6.02
N GLU A 261 -7.26 24.45 6.55
CA GLU A 261 -6.27 25.47 6.90
C GLU A 261 -5.26 24.99 7.94
N GLU A 262 -5.71 24.22 8.96
CA GLU A 262 -4.81 23.70 10.01
C GLU A 262 -3.80 22.71 9.44
N LEU A 263 -4.27 21.75 8.63
CA LEU A 263 -3.40 20.76 8.03
C LEU A 263 -2.43 21.39 7.02
N MET A 264 -2.86 22.37 6.24
CA MET A 264 -1.96 23.06 5.31
C MET A 264 -0.92 23.91 6.03
N ARG A 265 -1.23 24.48 7.20
CA ARG A 265 -0.23 25.14 8.04
C ARG A 265 0.89 24.21 8.46
N GLU A 266 0.56 22.96 8.80
CA GLU A 266 1.56 21.93 9.11
C GLU A 266 2.44 21.60 7.89
N VAL A 267 1.90 21.64 6.68
CA VAL A 267 2.70 21.47 5.45
C VAL A 267 3.77 22.56 5.35
N TRP A 268 3.38 23.83 5.53
CA TRP A 268 4.31 24.96 5.42
C TRP A 268 5.37 24.93 6.53
N ILE A 269 4.95 24.71 7.76
CA ILE A 269 5.88 24.60 8.90
C ILE A 269 6.92 23.52 8.65
N ASN A 270 6.50 22.32 8.21
CA ASN A 270 7.44 21.22 7.96
C ASN A 270 8.38 21.51 6.78
N LEU A 271 7.91 22.11 5.70
CA LEU A 271 8.75 22.43 4.55
C LEU A 271 9.74 23.57 4.88
N ILE A 272 9.29 24.61 5.55
CA ILE A 272 10.15 25.75 5.96
C ILE A 272 11.15 25.32 7.02
N ASP A 273 10.75 24.54 8.03
CA ASP A 273 11.66 24.00 9.04
C ASP A 273 12.73 23.09 8.42
N ASN A 274 12.34 22.30 7.43
CA ASN A 274 13.26 21.47 6.66
C ASN A 274 14.27 22.34 5.87
N ALA A 275 13.80 23.39 5.19
CA ALA A 275 14.66 24.31 4.49
C ALA A 275 15.67 25.01 5.45
N ILE A 276 15.22 25.43 6.63
CA ILE A 276 16.09 26.02 7.66
C ILE A 276 17.14 25.02 8.16
N LYS A 277 16.77 23.79 8.42
CA LYS A 277 17.66 22.74 8.94
C LYS A 277 18.79 22.40 7.98
N PHE A 278 18.47 22.25 6.70
CA PHE A 278 19.42 21.78 5.68
C PHE A 278 20.18 22.90 4.98
N SER A 279 19.79 24.14 5.18
CA SER A 279 20.56 25.30 4.66
C SER A 279 21.82 25.55 5.46
N PRO A 280 22.94 25.95 4.84
CA PRO A 280 24.09 26.48 5.54
C PRO A 280 23.74 27.73 6.36
N ARG A 281 24.56 28.05 7.37
CA ARG A 281 24.43 29.33 8.09
C ARG A 281 24.68 30.50 7.14
N LYS A 282 23.95 31.60 7.31
CA LYS A 282 24.03 32.82 6.48
C LYS A 282 23.66 32.60 5.02
N SER A 283 22.89 31.58 4.72
CA SER A 283 22.33 31.31 3.39
C SER A 283 20.98 32.01 3.20
N LYS A 284 20.41 31.83 2.02
CA LYS A 284 19.08 32.35 1.68
C LYS A 284 18.08 31.19 1.48
N ILE A 285 16.84 31.42 1.87
CA ILE A 285 15.69 30.58 1.54
C ILE A 285 14.68 31.41 0.79
N GLY A 286 14.36 30.98 -0.42
CA GLY A 286 13.34 31.63 -1.27
C GLY A 286 11.99 30.94 -1.10
N ILE A 287 10.94 31.72 -0.85
CA ILE A 287 9.56 31.25 -0.86
C ILE A 287 8.79 32.06 -1.89
N ASN A 288 8.28 31.37 -2.91
CA ASN A 288 7.57 32.01 -4.02
C ASN A 288 6.21 31.36 -4.21
N ILE A 289 5.21 32.18 -4.54
CA ILE A 289 3.88 31.72 -4.94
C ILE A 289 3.53 32.32 -6.29
N ASN A 290 3.05 31.50 -7.19
CA ASN A 290 2.59 31.92 -8.50
C ASN A 290 1.46 31.04 -9.02
N GLU A 291 0.75 31.52 -10.03
CA GLU A 291 -0.26 30.73 -10.73
C GLU A 291 0.30 30.20 -12.05
N LYS A 292 0.15 28.88 -12.28
CA LYS A 292 0.57 28.24 -13.52
C LYS A 292 -0.40 27.14 -13.92
N GLN A 293 -0.94 27.23 -15.12
CA GLN A 293 -1.80 26.19 -15.73
C GLN A 293 -3.02 25.79 -14.85
N GLY A 294 -3.65 26.76 -14.16
CA GLY A 294 -4.81 26.49 -13.29
C GLY A 294 -4.45 25.93 -11.91
N PHE A 295 -3.17 26.03 -11.52
CA PHE A 295 -2.69 25.66 -10.18
C PHE A 295 -2.06 26.85 -9.49
N VAL A 296 -2.33 27.01 -8.22
CA VAL A 296 -1.52 27.82 -7.31
C VAL A 296 -0.30 26.99 -6.94
N CYS A 297 0.88 27.49 -7.30
CA CYS A 297 2.16 26.83 -7.13
C CYS A 297 2.97 27.51 -6.04
N VAL A 298 3.23 26.83 -4.94
CA VAL A 298 4.11 27.30 -3.85
C VAL A 298 5.44 26.60 -3.97
N SER A 299 6.53 27.35 -4.12
CA SER A 299 7.90 26.84 -4.16
C SER A 299 8.69 27.33 -2.94
N ILE A 300 9.36 26.40 -2.27
CA ILE A 300 10.29 26.66 -1.17
C ILE A 300 11.65 26.15 -1.59
N THR A 301 12.61 27.06 -1.76
CA THR A 301 13.95 26.78 -2.28
C THR A 301 14.99 27.08 -1.22
N ASN A 302 15.88 26.12 -0.98
CA ASN A 302 17.00 26.27 -0.06
C ASN A 302 18.30 25.75 -0.68
N SER A 303 19.44 26.22 -0.16
CA SER A 303 20.76 25.69 -0.55
C SER A 303 20.93 24.27 -0.07
N GLY A 304 21.46 23.40 -0.94
CA GLY A 304 21.71 21.99 -0.67
C GLY A 304 21.52 21.11 -1.88
N SER A 305 21.66 19.81 -1.71
CA SER A 305 21.41 18.84 -2.78
C SER A 305 20.79 17.55 -2.25
N ILE A 306 19.98 16.91 -3.07
CA ILE A 306 19.37 15.60 -2.80
C ILE A 306 19.73 14.70 -3.98
N SER A 307 20.26 13.51 -3.69
CA SER A 307 20.59 12.53 -4.74
C SER A 307 19.33 12.10 -5.50
N GLU A 308 19.48 11.73 -6.75
CA GLU A 308 18.35 11.24 -7.56
C GLU A 308 17.67 10.02 -6.96
N ASN A 309 18.46 9.13 -6.35
CA ASN A 309 17.97 7.92 -5.67
C ASN A 309 17.16 8.22 -4.42
N ASP A 310 17.36 9.37 -3.80
CA ASP A 310 16.72 9.77 -2.56
C ASP A 310 15.44 10.59 -2.78
N ARG A 311 15.29 11.24 -3.93
CA ARG A 311 14.16 12.16 -4.23
C ARG A 311 12.78 11.55 -3.94
N ASN A 312 12.59 10.27 -4.24
CA ASN A 312 11.33 9.59 -3.96
C ASN A 312 11.26 9.05 -2.52
N LYS A 313 12.41 8.77 -1.91
CA LYS A 313 12.49 8.15 -0.59
C LYS A 313 12.34 9.15 0.56
N ILE A 314 12.67 10.43 0.35
CA ILE A 314 12.60 11.47 1.39
C ILE A 314 11.20 11.67 1.97
N PHE A 315 10.15 11.22 1.27
CA PHE A 315 8.77 11.23 1.75
C PHE A 315 8.38 9.99 2.56
N ASN A 316 9.27 8.99 2.64
CA ASN A 316 9.02 7.80 3.46
C ASN A 316 9.21 8.14 4.94
N LYS A 317 8.46 7.46 5.80
CA LYS A 317 8.54 7.63 7.25
C LYS A 317 9.92 7.27 7.77
N PHE A 318 10.48 8.12 8.64
CA PHE A 318 11.82 7.95 9.24
C PHE A 318 12.98 7.89 8.24
N TYR A 319 12.73 8.16 6.96
CA TYR A 319 13.80 8.17 5.99
C TYR A 319 14.72 9.38 6.22
N ARG A 320 16.01 9.12 6.24
CA ARG A 320 17.07 10.12 6.35
C ARG A 320 18.18 9.76 5.38
N THR A 321 18.72 10.74 4.69
CA THR A 321 19.90 10.54 3.84
C THR A 321 21.14 10.39 4.72
N ASP A 322 22.20 9.72 4.25
CA ASP A 322 23.44 9.55 5.00
C ASP A 322 24.03 10.89 5.49
N ALA A 323 23.94 11.91 4.65
CA ALA A 323 24.36 13.27 4.99
C ALA A 323 23.50 13.94 6.09
N SER A 324 22.25 13.49 6.28
CA SER A 324 21.31 14.05 7.26
C SER A 324 21.34 13.39 8.63
N HIS A 325 22.10 12.30 8.80
CA HIS A 325 22.20 11.61 10.09
C HIS A 325 22.84 12.48 11.20
N THR A 326 23.64 13.46 10.83
CA THR A 326 24.24 14.44 11.77
C THR A 326 23.33 15.64 12.05
N THR A 327 22.23 15.81 11.31
CA THR A 327 21.30 16.94 11.45
C THR A 327 20.09 16.49 12.28
N GLU A 328 19.59 17.35 13.18
CA GLU A 328 18.39 17.06 13.98
C GLU A 328 17.15 16.82 13.10
N GLY A 329 16.41 15.74 13.36
CA GLY A 329 15.15 15.48 12.70
C GLY A 329 14.71 14.02 12.83
N SER A 330 13.40 13.78 12.95
CA SER A 330 12.82 12.45 13.10
C SER A 330 12.56 11.73 11.77
N GLY A 331 12.74 12.39 10.63
CA GLY A 331 12.36 11.83 9.32
C GLY A 331 10.84 11.66 9.10
N ILE A 332 10.00 12.28 9.95
CA ILE A 332 8.53 12.18 9.84
C ILE A 332 7.93 13.38 9.10
N GLY A 333 8.56 14.56 9.15
CA GLY A 333 7.98 15.81 8.65
C GLY A 333 7.57 15.76 7.17
N LEU A 334 8.44 15.26 6.29
CA LEU A 334 8.11 15.14 4.87
C LEU A 334 7.06 14.06 4.58
N ALA A 335 6.99 13.01 5.39
CA ALA A 335 5.91 12.03 5.30
C ALA A 335 4.55 12.63 5.67
N ILE A 336 4.51 13.51 6.70
CA ILE A 336 3.32 14.30 7.05
C ILE A 336 2.91 15.19 5.88
N VAL A 337 3.85 15.95 5.30
CA VAL A 337 3.60 16.80 4.13
C VAL A 337 2.95 16.00 2.99
N LYS A 338 3.57 14.90 2.62
CA LYS A 338 3.06 14.04 1.53
C LYS A 338 1.65 13.56 1.82
N LYS A 339 1.41 13.05 3.03
CA LYS A 339 0.10 12.50 3.40
C LYS A 339 -1.01 13.55 3.46
N ILE A 340 -0.71 14.74 4.00
CA ILE A 340 -1.67 15.86 4.01
C ILE A 340 -2.02 16.29 2.58
N LEU A 341 -1.03 16.43 1.71
CA LEU A 341 -1.27 16.83 0.32
C LEU A 341 -2.03 15.76 -0.46
N ASP A 342 -1.71 14.48 -0.27
CA ASP A 342 -2.46 13.37 -0.88
C ASP A 342 -3.93 13.35 -0.42
N LEU A 343 -4.20 13.61 0.87
CA LEU A 343 -5.55 13.70 1.42
C LEU A 343 -6.37 14.85 0.79
N HIS A 344 -5.69 15.95 0.42
CA HIS A 344 -6.30 17.08 -0.29
C HIS A 344 -6.45 16.85 -1.81
N GLY A 345 -5.82 15.81 -2.37
CA GLY A 345 -5.69 15.63 -3.81
C GLY A 345 -4.68 16.60 -4.45
N PHE A 346 -3.79 17.17 -3.64
CA PHE A 346 -2.72 18.07 -4.06
C PHE A 346 -1.44 17.29 -4.35
N SER A 347 -0.45 17.94 -4.93
CA SER A 347 0.81 17.25 -5.24
C SER A 347 2.02 18.03 -4.74
N VAL A 348 3.07 17.28 -4.34
CA VAL A 348 4.39 17.83 -4.04
C VAL A 348 5.42 17.19 -4.96
N GLN A 349 6.34 18.02 -5.44
CA GLN A 349 7.49 17.59 -6.25
C GLN A 349 8.76 18.19 -5.65
N VAL A 350 9.88 17.47 -5.78
CA VAL A 350 11.19 17.94 -5.38
C VAL A 350 12.08 18.03 -6.59
N PHE A 351 12.71 19.19 -6.75
CA PHE A 351 13.75 19.44 -7.74
C PHE A 351 15.03 19.69 -6.97
N SER A 352 16.11 19.12 -7.41
CA SER A 352 17.42 19.33 -6.81
C SER A 352 18.49 19.32 -7.88
N ASP A 353 19.39 20.27 -7.80
CA ASP A 353 20.66 20.31 -8.53
C ASP A 353 21.84 20.24 -7.53
N SER A 354 23.03 20.68 -7.93
CA SER A 354 24.21 20.69 -7.07
C SER A 354 24.20 21.80 -6.00
N GLU A 355 23.36 22.81 -6.14
CA GLU A 355 23.40 24.02 -5.31
C GLU A 355 22.11 24.26 -4.53
N ALA A 356 20.96 23.83 -5.08
CA ALA A 356 19.65 24.12 -4.53
C ALA A 356 18.70 22.93 -4.51
N VAL A 357 17.82 22.94 -3.53
CA VAL A 357 16.67 22.03 -3.40
C VAL A 357 15.42 22.87 -3.40
N THR A 358 14.47 22.55 -4.28
CA THR A 358 13.16 23.20 -4.37
C THR A 358 12.03 22.20 -4.14
N PHE A 359 11.23 22.43 -3.13
CA PHE A 359 9.96 21.75 -2.93
C PHE A 359 8.85 22.57 -3.58
N LEU A 360 8.13 21.97 -4.52
CA LEU A 360 7.03 22.57 -5.26
C LEU A 360 5.71 21.91 -4.90
N VAL A 361 4.82 22.65 -4.24
CA VAL A 361 3.44 22.23 -3.92
C VAL A 361 2.50 22.82 -4.97
N LYS A 362 1.65 21.98 -5.57
CA LYS A 362 0.64 22.39 -6.56
C LYS A 362 -0.75 22.18 -5.98
N ILE A 363 -1.51 23.25 -5.89
CA ILE A 363 -2.87 23.33 -5.38
C ILE A 363 -3.79 23.64 -6.56
N PRO A 364 -4.78 22.80 -6.91
CA PRO A 364 -5.78 23.14 -7.93
C PRO A 364 -6.56 24.40 -7.52
N LYS A 365 -6.84 25.27 -8.49
CA LYS A 365 -7.63 26.51 -8.26
C LYS A 365 -9.12 26.22 -8.30
#